data_a5cbf467d577b88ac7558ceb8da0a0b7
#
_entry.id   a5cbf467d577b88ac7558ceb8da0a0b7
#
_cell.length_a   1.000
_cell.length_b   1.000
_cell.length_c   1.000
_cell.angle_alpha   90.00
_cell.angle_beta   90.00
_cell.angle_gamma   90.00
#
_symmetry.space_group_name_H-M   'P 1'
#
loop_
_entity.id
_entity.type
_entity.pdbx_description
1 polymer ?
#
loop_
_entity_poly.entity_id
_entity_poly.type
_entity_poly.pdbx_seq_one_letter_code
_entity_poly.pdbx_strand_id
1 'polypeptide(L)'
;IKCMRCIQICDKVQSLKVWDIAKTGSRTTVNVSLGRNIKEADCALCGQCITHCPVAALSGRDDKRPVFSQNGMLNTRRKTTVVQVAPAVRTAWAEAFRLSRKFASPERLAGALRLMGFDYVFDTTYAADLTIMEEGSEFLERLKHKEDYQWPMFTSCCPGWVRFLKSQYPDMVDCLSTAKSPQQMQGAIIKNYFADKIHEDPENIFSVSIMPCIAKKAECALPTMDSTGTGPDVDVVLNTREFVDYMKSLNIDVYGLPEDRFDSP
;
A
#
# COMPACT_ATOMS: atom_id res chain seq x y z
N ILE A 1 15.97 12.14 20.49
CA ILE A 1 17.43 12.31 20.39
C ILE A 1 17.80 12.88 19.02
N LYS A 2 18.89 13.64 18.96
CA LYS A 2 19.34 14.31 17.72
C LYS A 2 20.43 13.48 17.02
N CYS A 3 20.13 12.21 16.71
CA CYS A 3 21.15 11.27 16.16
C CYS A 3 21.38 11.42 14.65
N MET A 4 20.55 12.17 13.93
CA MET A 4 20.65 12.49 12.50
C MET A 4 20.62 11.27 11.56
N ARG A 5 20.27 10.05 12.02
CA ARG A 5 20.18 8.86 11.17
C ARG A 5 19.18 9.00 10.03
N CYS A 6 18.04 9.65 10.27
CA CYS A 6 17.03 9.91 9.25
C CYS A 6 17.55 10.81 8.12
N ILE A 7 18.39 11.81 8.44
CA ILE A 7 19.06 12.65 7.45
C ILE A 7 20.04 11.80 6.65
N GLN A 8 20.93 11.05 7.34
CA GLN A 8 21.96 10.26 6.68
C GLN A 8 21.41 9.19 5.73
N ILE A 9 20.37 8.45 6.17
CA ILE A 9 19.77 7.43 5.31
C ILE A 9 19.06 8.04 4.09
N CYS A 10 18.39 9.19 4.28
CA CYS A 10 17.69 9.87 3.20
C CYS A 10 18.65 10.53 2.20
N ASP A 11 19.74 11.12 2.68
CA ASP A 11 20.74 11.76 1.82
C ASP A 11 21.72 10.75 1.17
N LYS A 12 22.37 9.90 1.97
CA LYS A 12 23.49 9.06 1.50
C LYS A 12 23.07 7.76 0.81
N VAL A 13 21.91 7.21 1.19
CA VAL A 13 21.44 5.93 0.65
C VAL A 13 20.30 6.12 -0.34
N GLN A 14 19.33 6.98 0.00
CA GLN A 14 18.16 7.24 -0.87
C GLN A 14 18.39 8.39 -1.86
N SER A 15 19.41 9.22 -1.66
CA SER A 15 19.74 10.40 -2.50
C SER A 15 18.60 11.42 -2.65
N LEU A 16 17.68 11.48 -1.68
CA LEU A 16 16.48 12.33 -1.75
C LEU A 16 16.59 13.64 -0.97
N LYS A 17 17.45 13.71 0.05
CA LYS A 17 17.70 14.93 0.88
C LYS A 17 16.44 15.59 1.45
N VAL A 18 15.43 14.78 1.80
CA VAL A 18 14.13 15.27 2.32
C VAL A 18 14.29 15.88 3.73
N TRP A 19 15.14 15.28 4.56
CA TRP A 19 15.37 15.69 5.94
C TRP A 19 16.62 16.53 6.09
N ASP A 20 16.53 17.57 6.92
CA ASP A 20 17.65 18.47 7.20
C ASP A 20 17.65 18.95 8.66
N ILE A 21 18.73 19.62 9.06
CA ILE A 21 18.86 20.26 10.35
C ILE A 21 18.16 21.62 10.30
N ALA A 22 17.18 21.80 11.18
CA ALA A 22 16.50 23.07 11.36
C ALA A 22 16.88 23.69 12.70
N LYS A 23 16.93 25.03 12.72
CA LYS A 23 17.30 25.85 13.89
C LYS A 23 18.74 25.62 14.35
N THR A 24 19.21 26.39 15.30
CA THR A 24 20.60 26.39 15.81
C THR A 24 20.65 26.29 17.32
N GLY A 25 21.81 25.96 17.86
CA GLY A 25 22.08 25.86 19.29
C GLY A 25 21.21 24.84 19.99
N SER A 26 20.67 25.16 21.15
CA SER A 26 19.81 24.26 21.94
C SER A 26 18.51 23.88 21.24
N ARG A 27 18.05 24.71 20.30
CA ARG A 27 16.82 24.50 19.52
C ARG A 27 17.02 23.69 18.25
N THR A 28 18.24 23.22 17.97
CA THR A 28 18.53 22.36 16.82
C THR A 28 17.57 21.17 16.80
N THR A 29 16.93 20.90 15.67
CA THR A 29 16.01 19.79 15.46
C THR A 29 16.15 19.24 14.05
N VAL A 30 15.56 18.10 13.77
CA VAL A 30 15.41 17.56 12.41
C VAL A 30 14.04 17.97 11.90
N ASN A 31 13.99 18.47 10.68
CA ASN A 31 12.75 18.81 10.00
C ASN A 31 12.87 18.52 8.50
N VAL A 32 11.78 18.65 7.78
CA VAL A 32 11.82 18.63 6.31
C VAL A 32 12.61 19.83 5.82
N SER A 33 13.47 19.61 4.84
CA SER A 33 14.33 20.64 4.24
C SER A 33 13.52 21.89 3.88
N LEU A 34 14.07 23.06 4.17
CA LEU A 34 13.43 24.36 3.94
C LEU A 34 12.13 24.58 4.74
N GLY A 35 11.85 23.78 5.75
CA GLY A 35 10.63 23.87 6.55
C GLY A 35 9.34 23.54 5.80
N ARG A 36 9.44 22.88 4.64
CA ARG A 36 8.30 22.43 3.83
C ARG A 36 7.48 21.35 4.53
N ASN A 37 6.27 21.13 4.06
CA ASN A 37 5.49 19.95 4.42
C ASN A 37 6.09 18.73 3.69
N ILE A 38 6.05 17.54 4.29
CA ILE A 38 6.54 16.31 3.67
C ILE A 38 5.80 15.95 2.37
N LYS A 39 4.57 16.41 2.20
CA LYS A 39 3.80 16.25 0.96
C LYS A 39 4.37 17.07 -0.21
N GLU A 40 4.99 18.20 0.11
CA GLU A 40 5.59 19.15 -0.86
C GLU A 40 7.06 18.84 -1.13
N ALA A 41 7.65 17.97 -0.31
CA ALA A 41 9.03 17.51 -0.50
C ALA A 41 9.07 16.34 -1.49
N ASP A 42 10.23 16.18 -2.14
CA ASP A 42 10.49 15.11 -3.11
C ASP A 42 10.68 13.75 -2.43
N CYS A 43 9.79 13.43 -1.49
CA CYS A 43 9.83 12.22 -0.69
C CYS A 43 9.25 11.05 -1.49
N ALA A 44 10.05 10.00 -1.72
CA ALA A 44 9.58 8.76 -2.35
C ALA A 44 8.70 7.89 -1.42
N LEU A 45 8.46 8.30 -0.18
CA LEU A 45 7.69 7.55 0.82
C LEU A 45 8.24 6.14 1.09
N CYS A 46 9.55 5.95 0.96
CA CYS A 46 10.22 4.65 1.11
C CYS A 46 10.24 4.11 2.56
N GLY A 47 10.02 4.96 3.57
CA GLY A 47 9.98 4.57 4.98
C GLY A 47 11.35 4.31 5.64
N GLN A 48 12.46 4.45 4.94
CA GLN A 48 13.79 4.16 5.49
C GLN A 48 14.14 5.04 6.71
N CYS A 49 13.73 6.28 6.73
CA CYS A 49 13.90 7.16 7.89
C CYS A 49 13.14 6.66 9.13
N ILE A 50 12.00 6.00 8.94
CA ILE A 50 11.20 5.40 10.02
C ILE A 50 11.93 4.20 10.61
N THR A 51 12.39 3.27 9.76
CA THR A 51 13.07 2.04 10.20
C THR A 51 14.42 2.29 10.85
N HIS A 52 15.09 3.40 10.50
CA HIS A 52 16.39 3.78 11.07
C HIS A 52 16.27 4.70 12.30
N CYS A 53 15.05 5.11 12.69
CA CYS A 53 14.85 5.93 13.87
C CYS A 53 14.87 5.08 15.15
N PRO A 54 15.90 5.19 16.00
CA PRO A 54 16.06 4.31 17.17
C PRO A 54 15.05 4.58 18.28
N VAL A 55 14.32 5.68 18.20
CA VAL A 55 13.35 6.13 19.22
C VAL A 55 11.94 6.31 18.66
N ALA A 56 11.66 5.77 17.46
CA ALA A 56 10.37 5.85 16.81
C ALA A 56 9.77 7.28 16.73
N ALA A 57 10.64 8.30 16.62
CA ALA A 57 10.19 9.71 16.50
C ALA A 57 9.57 10.00 15.13
N LEU A 58 9.80 9.13 14.14
CA LEU A 58 9.19 9.16 12.82
C LEU A 58 8.29 7.94 12.68
N SER A 59 7.07 8.15 12.24
CA SER A 59 6.08 7.09 12.03
C SER A 59 5.34 7.31 10.71
N GLY A 60 4.78 6.24 10.16
CA GLY A 60 3.78 6.33 9.09
C GLY A 60 2.45 6.81 9.65
N ARG A 61 1.55 7.24 8.76
CA ARG A 61 0.15 7.51 9.11
C ARG A 61 -0.50 6.21 9.58
N ASP A 62 -1.22 6.25 10.70
CA ASP A 62 -1.98 5.10 11.20
C ASP A 62 -3.38 5.12 10.60
N ASP A 63 -3.71 4.11 9.78
CA ASP A 63 -4.97 3.99 9.07
C ASP A 63 -5.87 2.84 9.62
N LYS A 64 -5.60 2.32 10.82
CA LYS A 64 -6.42 1.27 11.44
C LYS A 64 -7.84 1.76 11.80
N ARG A 65 -7.97 3.03 12.19
CA ARG A 65 -9.21 3.58 12.72
C ARG A 65 -10.42 3.49 11.77
N PRO A 66 -10.30 3.83 10.47
CA PRO A 66 -11.39 3.64 9.51
C PRO A 66 -11.83 2.18 9.39
N VAL A 67 -10.90 1.22 9.40
CA VAL A 67 -11.20 -0.21 9.32
C VAL A 67 -11.95 -0.67 10.56
N PHE A 68 -11.51 -0.26 11.76
CA PHE A 68 -12.22 -0.52 13.01
C PHE A 68 -13.67 -0.04 12.98
N SER A 69 -13.91 1.15 12.44
CA SER A 69 -15.24 1.72 12.40
C SER A 69 -16.16 0.97 11.43
N GLN A 70 -15.62 0.41 10.35
CA GLN A 70 -16.42 -0.38 9.39
C GLN A 70 -16.66 -1.82 9.87
N ASN A 71 -15.66 -2.48 10.40
CA ASN A 71 -15.75 -3.88 10.84
C ASN A 71 -16.39 -4.04 12.23
N GLY A 72 -16.63 -2.96 12.96
CA GLY A 72 -17.19 -3.01 14.31
C GLY A 72 -18.65 -3.47 14.34
N MET A 73 -18.99 -4.37 15.28
CA MET A 73 -20.35 -4.94 15.46
C MET A 73 -21.44 -3.90 15.72
N LEU A 74 -21.10 -2.68 16.13
CA LEU A 74 -22.04 -1.62 16.46
C LEU A 74 -22.35 -0.69 15.27
N ASN A 75 -21.76 -0.92 14.10
CA ASN A 75 -22.01 -0.09 12.94
C ASN A 75 -23.27 -0.55 12.20
N THR A 76 -24.38 0.15 12.43
CA THR A 76 -25.67 -0.12 11.78
C THR A 76 -25.73 0.29 10.30
N ARG A 77 -24.75 1.07 9.83
CA ARG A 77 -24.59 1.49 8.42
C ARG A 77 -23.28 0.98 7.84
N ARG A 78 -22.97 -0.26 8.16
CA ARG A 78 -21.75 -0.90 7.69
C ARG A 78 -21.82 -1.09 6.18
N LYS A 79 -20.74 -0.67 5.49
CA LYS A 79 -20.51 -1.01 4.09
C LYS A 79 -20.05 -2.47 3.96
N THR A 80 -20.25 -3.07 2.81
CA THR A 80 -19.61 -4.35 2.46
C THR A 80 -18.09 -4.18 2.46
N THR A 81 -17.42 -4.90 3.34
CA THR A 81 -15.97 -4.75 3.53
C THR A 81 -15.21 -5.79 2.74
N VAL A 82 -14.35 -5.33 1.87
CA VAL A 82 -13.51 -6.17 1.01
C VAL A 82 -12.05 -5.91 1.31
N VAL A 83 -11.27 -6.96 1.52
CA VAL A 83 -9.83 -6.83 1.75
C VAL A 83 -9.03 -7.59 0.70
N GLN A 84 -7.96 -6.95 0.21
CA GLN A 84 -6.94 -7.60 -0.61
C GLN A 84 -5.61 -7.68 0.12
N VAL A 85 -4.86 -8.76 -0.09
CA VAL A 85 -3.59 -9.03 0.60
C VAL A 85 -2.45 -9.23 -0.39
N ALA A 86 -1.37 -8.47 -0.21
CA ALA A 86 -0.17 -8.64 -1.02
C ALA A 86 0.55 -9.96 -0.74
N PRO A 87 1.20 -10.58 -1.76
CA PRO A 87 1.95 -11.83 -1.60
C PRO A 87 3.01 -11.80 -0.49
N ALA A 88 3.72 -10.67 -0.33
CA ALA A 88 4.72 -10.51 0.73
C ALA A 88 4.10 -10.52 2.14
N VAL A 89 2.86 -10.05 2.31
CA VAL A 89 2.16 -10.08 3.59
C VAL A 89 1.80 -11.50 3.97
N ARG A 90 1.39 -12.36 3.01
CA ARG A 90 1.10 -13.78 3.24
C ARG A 90 2.26 -14.54 3.89
N THR A 91 3.49 -14.12 3.62
CA THR A 91 4.69 -14.77 4.19
C THR A 91 5.17 -14.12 5.48
N ALA A 92 4.88 -12.82 5.70
CA ALA A 92 5.45 -12.02 6.78
C ALA A 92 4.54 -11.89 8.02
N TRP A 93 3.22 -12.05 7.89
CA TRP A 93 2.26 -11.78 8.98
C TRP A 93 2.53 -12.62 10.23
N ALA A 94 2.96 -13.87 10.04
CA ALA A 94 3.13 -14.82 11.12
C ALA A 94 4.43 -14.62 11.93
N GLU A 95 5.42 -13.92 11.39
CA GLU A 95 6.68 -13.64 12.09
C GLU A 95 6.44 -12.85 13.39
N ALA A 96 5.51 -11.90 13.35
CA ALA A 96 5.17 -11.09 14.52
C ALA A 96 4.51 -11.89 15.66
N PHE A 97 3.98 -13.07 15.36
CA PHE A 97 3.40 -14.02 16.30
C PHE A 97 4.33 -15.21 16.57
N ARG A 98 5.54 -15.21 16.01
CA ARG A 98 6.52 -16.31 16.11
C ARG A 98 5.99 -17.66 15.66
N LEU A 99 5.08 -17.66 14.70
CA LEU A 99 4.51 -18.88 14.13
C LEU A 99 5.47 -19.50 13.11
N SER A 100 5.46 -20.83 13.01
CA SER A 100 6.24 -21.52 11.98
C SER A 100 5.66 -21.27 10.58
N ARG A 101 6.49 -21.32 9.54
CA ARG A 101 6.05 -21.20 8.15
C ARG A 101 4.98 -22.23 7.77
N LYS A 102 5.10 -23.43 8.30
CA LYS A 102 4.13 -24.51 8.05
C LYS A 102 2.76 -24.20 8.64
N PHE A 103 2.73 -23.49 9.79
CA PHE A 103 1.49 -23.08 10.43
C PHE A 103 0.87 -21.84 9.76
N ALA A 104 1.70 -20.93 9.25
CA ALA A 104 1.29 -19.66 8.65
C ALA A 104 0.86 -19.83 7.20
N SER A 105 -0.14 -20.67 6.96
CA SER A 105 -0.66 -20.90 5.60
C SER A 105 -1.49 -19.71 5.09
N PRO A 106 -1.63 -19.54 3.76
CA PRO A 106 -2.54 -18.56 3.17
C PRO A 106 -3.98 -18.74 3.64
N GLU A 107 -4.42 -20.00 3.83
CA GLU A 107 -5.78 -20.34 4.26
C GLU A 107 -6.06 -19.83 5.67
N ARG A 108 -5.09 -19.94 6.58
CA ARG A 108 -5.21 -19.39 7.94
C ARG A 108 -5.22 -17.86 7.95
N LEU A 109 -4.48 -17.25 7.05
CA LEU A 109 -4.56 -15.80 6.88
C LEU A 109 -5.94 -15.37 6.41
N ALA A 110 -6.54 -16.08 5.45
CA ALA A 110 -7.90 -15.82 5.01
C ALA A 110 -8.91 -15.97 6.16
N GLY A 111 -8.78 -17.06 6.94
CA GLY A 111 -9.59 -17.27 8.15
C GLY A 111 -9.44 -16.16 9.18
N ALA A 112 -8.21 -15.68 9.41
CA ALA A 112 -7.96 -14.55 10.30
C ALA A 112 -8.67 -13.27 9.84
N LEU A 113 -8.63 -12.97 8.54
CA LEU A 113 -9.28 -11.79 7.96
C LEU A 113 -10.82 -11.89 8.07
N ARG A 114 -11.39 -13.08 7.90
CA ARG A 114 -12.82 -13.31 8.16
C ARG A 114 -13.17 -13.05 9.63
N LEU A 115 -12.37 -13.54 10.57
CA LEU A 115 -12.56 -13.27 12.00
C LEU A 115 -12.41 -11.78 12.35
N MET A 116 -11.63 -11.03 11.58
CA MET A 116 -11.53 -9.57 11.72
C MET A 116 -12.76 -8.83 11.19
N GLY A 117 -13.71 -9.53 10.59
CA GLY A 117 -14.98 -8.99 10.13
C GLY A 117 -15.03 -8.54 8.68
N PHE A 118 -14.07 -8.96 7.84
CA PHE A 118 -14.15 -8.72 6.40
C PHE A 118 -15.13 -9.69 5.74
N ASP A 119 -15.98 -9.15 4.85
CA ASP A 119 -17.00 -9.94 4.14
C ASP A 119 -16.37 -10.73 2.99
N TYR A 120 -15.40 -10.12 2.29
CA TYR A 120 -14.66 -10.76 1.19
C TYR A 120 -13.16 -10.56 1.33
N VAL A 121 -12.40 -11.59 0.99
CA VAL A 121 -10.95 -11.64 1.15
C VAL A 121 -10.29 -12.07 -0.16
N PHE A 122 -9.57 -11.16 -0.82
CA PHE A 122 -8.91 -11.41 -2.09
C PHE A 122 -7.39 -11.51 -1.97
N ASP A 123 -6.80 -12.30 -2.86
CA ASP A 123 -5.36 -12.31 -3.08
C ASP A 123 -4.99 -11.31 -4.20
N THR A 124 -4.10 -10.37 -3.90
CA THR A 124 -3.63 -9.39 -4.89
C THR A 124 -2.85 -10.03 -6.05
N THR A 125 -2.50 -11.33 -5.95
CA THR A 125 -1.86 -12.09 -7.04
C THR A 125 -2.72 -12.10 -8.30
N TYR A 126 -4.04 -12.18 -8.17
CA TYR A 126 -4.97 -12.08 -9.30
C TYR A 126 -4.74 -10.79 -10.10
N ALA A 127 -4.68 -9.65 -9.42
CA ALA A 127 -4.44 -8.37 -10.09
C ALA A 127 -2.99 -8.21 -10.54
N ALA A 128 -2.04 -8.93 -9.94
CA ALA A 128 -0.68 -8.97 -10.45
C ALA A 128 -0.60 -9.66 -11.82
N ASP A 129 -1.38 -10.73 -12.03
CA ASP A 129 -1.50 -11.38 -13.33
C ASP A 129 -2.13 -10.43 -14.37
N LEU A 130 -3.18 -9.68 -13.98
CA LEU A 130 -3.74 -8.62 -14.85
C LEU A 130 -2.71 -7.54 -15.20
N THR A 131 -1.91 -7.12 -14.22
CA THR A 131 -0.85 -6.13 -14.46
C THR A 131 0.17 -6.65 -15.47
N ILE A 132 0.55 -7.94 -15.40
CA ILE A 132 1.46 -8.56 -16.38
C ILE A 132 0.83 -8.54 -17.78
N MET A 133 -0.47 -8.81 -17.88
CA MET A 133 -1.17 -8.78 -19.18
C MET A 133 -1.20 -7.36 -19.78
N GLU A 134 -1.51 -6.36 -18.97
CA GLU A 134 -1.57 -4.95 -19.40
C GLU A 134 -0.18 -4.40 -19.75
N GLU A 135 0.80 -4.53 -18.84
CA GLU A 135 2.17 -4.06 -19.08
C GLU A 135 2.84 -4.84 -20.23
N GLY A 136 2.56 -6.14 -20.35
CA GLY A 136 3.06 -6.96 -21.44
C GLY A 136 2.47 -6.55 -22.79
N SER A 137 1.18 -6.22 -22.85
CA SER A 137 0.51 -5.72 -24.06
C SER A 137 1.06 -4.35 -24.45
N GLU A 138 1.22 -3.43 -23.47
CA GLU A 138 1.86 -2.14 -23.69
C GLU A 138 3.29 -2.29 -24.21
N PHE A 139 4.08 -3.19 -23.61
CA PHE A 139 5.44 -3.46 -24.06
C PHE A 139 5.51 -3.95 -25.50
N LEU A 140 4.62 -4.87 -25.89
CA LEU A 140 4.54 -5.37 -27.27
C LEU A 140 4.13 -4.27 -28.24
N GLU A 141 3.22 -3.39 -27.82
CA GLU A 141 2.81 -2.24 -28.66
C GLU A 141 3.96 -1.25 -28.84
N ARG A 142 4.66 -0.91 -27.75
CA ARG A 142 5.86 -0.05 -27.80
C ARG A 142 6.96 -0.65 -28.68
N LEU A 143 7.12 -1.99 -28.70
CA LEU A 143 8.10 -2.65 -29.57
C LEU A 143 7.74 -2.58 -31.06
N LYS A 144 6.44 -2.64 -31.40
CA LYS A 144 5.97 -2.50 -32.80
C LYS A 144 6.20 -1.08 -33.34
N HIS A 145 6.04 -0.08 -32.47
CA HIS A 145 6.14 1.34 -32.78
C HIS A 145 7.34 1.97 -32.06
N LYS A 146 8.49 1.31 -32.11
CA LYS A 146 9.67 1.63 -31.28
C LYS A 146 10.14 3.08 -31.43
N GLU A 147 9.99 3.67 -32.61
CA GLU A 147 10.40 5.04 -32.91
C GLU A 147 9.48 6.10 -32.27
N ASP A 148 8.26 5.73 -31.89
CA ASP A 148 7.29 6.66 -31.30
C ASP A 148 7.39 6.73 -29.78
N TYR A 149 8.20 5.88 -29.14
CA TYR A 149 8.32 5.78 -27.69
C TYR A 149 9.74 6.02 -27.19
N GLN A 150 9.82 6.59 -25.99
CA GLN A 150 11.08 6.66 -25.25
C GLN A 150 11.45 5.31 -24.61
N TRP A 151 12.74 5.02 -24.57
CA TRP A 151 13.29 3.79 -24.02
C TRP A 151 14.37 4.08 -22.97
N PRO A 152 14.54 3.17 -21.96
CA PRO A 152 13.83 1.90 -21.73
C PRO A 152 12.40 2.08 -21.20
N MET A 153 11.53 1.08 -21.36
CA MET A 153 10.25 1.04 -20.66
C MET A 153 10.46 0.61 -19.21
N PHE A 154 9.91 1.37 -18.25
CA PHE A 154 9.92 1.05 -16.82
C PHE A 154 8.54 0.64 -16.35
N THR A 155 8.47 -0.37 -15.46
CA THR A 155 7.22 -0.72 -14.79
C THR A 155 6.79 0.35 -13.78
N SER A 156 5.49 0.50 -13.51
CA SER A 156 4.91 1.55 -12.66
C SER A 156 4.25 1.02 -11.38
N CYS A 157 4.40 -0.28 -11.07
CA CYS A 157 3.72 -0.91 -9.94
C CYS A 157 4.18 -0.41 -8.54
N CYS A 158 5.34 0.25 -8.44
CA CYS A 158 5.88 0.78 -7.19
C CYS A 158 5.69 2.30 -7.11
N PRO A 159 4.76 2.83 -6.28
CA PRO A 159 4.53 4.26 -6.18
C PRO A 159 5.72 5.04 -5.62
N GLY A 160 6.57 4.39 -4.81
CA GLY A 160 7.82 4.98 -4.34
C GLY A 160 8.82 5.21 -5.49
N TRP A 161 8.95 4.24 -6.40
CA TRP A 161 9.74 4.35 -7.61
C TRP A 161 9.22 5.45 -8.54
N VAL A 162 7.91 5.46 -8.80
CA VAL A 162 7.28 6.48 -9.66
C VAL A 162 7.52 7.89 -9.11
N ARG A 163 7.36 8.09 -7.79
CA ARG A 163 7.66 9.38 -7.15
C ARG A 163 9.14 9.76 -7.25
N PHE A 164 10.03 8.80 -7.03
CA PHE A 164 11.47 9.01 -7.17
C PHE A 164 11.82 9.44 -8.59
N LEU A 165 11.35 8.71 -9.60
CA LEU A 165 11.62 9.02 -11.01
C LEU A 165 11.09 10.41 -11.38
N LYS A 166 9.84 10.72 -11.02
CA LYS A 166 9.23 12.02 -11.29
C LYS A 166 9.98 13.19 -10.66
N SER A 167 10.61 13.00 -9.50
CA SER A 167 11.33 14.06 -8.80
C SER A 167 12.80 14.19 -9.22
N GLN A 168 13.47 13.08 -9.53
CA GLN A 168 14.91 13.06 -9.80
C GLN A 168 15.24 12.97 -11.29
N TYR A 169 14.33 12.39 -12.08
CA TYR A 169 14.52 12.13 -13.52
C TYR A 169 13.24 12.48 -14.31
N PRO A 170 12.77 13.74 -14.27
CA PRO A 170 11.51 14.14 -14.90
C PRO A 170 11.46 13.85 -16.40
N ASP A 171 12.61 13.94 -17.09
CA ASP A 171 12.72 13.66 -18.51
C ASP A 171 12.47 12.19 -18.89
N MET A 172 12.43 11.28 -17.90
CA MET A 172 12.18 9.86 -18.10
C MET A 172 10.74 9.44 -17.72
N VAL A 173 9.86 10.38 -17.45
CA VAL A 173 8.47 10.07 -17.04
C VAL A 173 7.73 9.30 -18.13
N ASP A 174 7.94 9.64 -19.40
CA ASP A 174 7.31 8.98 -20.54
C ASP A 174 7.82 7.54 -20.78
N CYS A 175 8.91 7.17 -20.11
CA CYS A 175 9.40 5.78 -20.07
C CYS A 175 8.60 4.88 -19.13
N LEU A 176 7.77 5.44 -18.23
CA LEU A 176 6.95 4.62 -17.31
C LEU A 176 5.80 3.94 -18.07
N SER A 177 5.47 2.73 -17.64
CA SER A 177 4.23 2.07 -18.01
C SER A 177 3.01 2.89 -17.54
N THR A 178 1.96 2.89 -18.33
CA THR A 178 0.69 3.53 -18.02
C THR A 178 -0.22 2.68 -17.16
N ALA A 179 0.13 1.40 -16.94
CA ALA A 179 -0.65 0.46 -16.16
C ALA A 179 -0.75 0.86 -14.68
N LYS A 180 -1.93 0.68 -14.09
CA LYS A 180 -2.11 0.79 -12.64
C LYS A 180 -1.31 -0.30 -11.91
N SER A 181 -0.94 -0.06 -10.67
CA SER A 181 -0.32 -1.11 -9.85
C SER A 181 -1.32 -2.25 -9.54
N PRO A 182 -0.84 -3.47 -9.21
CA PRO A 182 -1.72 -4.57 -8.81
C PRO A 182 -2.72 -4.20 -7.70
N GLN A 183 -2.31 -3.38 -6.73
CA GLN A 183 -3.21 -2.87 -5.70
C GLN A 183 -4.38 -2.10 -6.30
N GLN A 184 -4.11 -1.18 -7.22
CA GLN A 184 -5.12 -0.32 -7.80
C GLN A 184 -5.94 -1.06 -8.87
N MET A 185 -5.34 -2.00 -9.59
CA MET A 185 -6.11 -2.88 -10.48
C MET A 185 -7.11 -3.73 -9.71
N GLN A 186 -6.69 -4.34 -8.58
CA GLN A 186 -7.60 -5.09 -7.73
C GLN A 186 -8.71 -4.20 -7.15
N GLY A 187 -8.37 -2.98 -6.74
CA GLY A 187 -9.35 -2.00 -6.26
C GLY A 187 -10.39 -1.66 -7.33
N ALA A 188 -9.94 -1.40 -8.56
CA ALA A 188 -10.81 -1.13 -9.69
C ALA A 188 -11.72 -2.34 -10.02
N ILE A 189 -11.19 -3.56 -9.99
CA ILE A 189 -11.98 -4.80 -10.17
C ILE A 189 -13.03 -4.94 -9.06
N ILE A 190 -12.67 -4.67 -7.81
CA ILE A 190 -13.59 -4.73 -6.67
C ILE A 190 -14.73 -3.71 -6.84
N LYS A 191 -14.41 -2.47 -7.19
CA LYS A 191 -15.41 -1.39 -7.28
C LYS A 191 -16.27 -1.45 -8.55
N ASN A 192 -15.82 -2.12 -9.63
CA ASN A 192 -16.57 -2.29 -10.86
C ASN A 192 -17.14 -3.70 -10.99
N TYR A 193 -16.33 -4.62 -11.48
CA TYR A 193 -16.77 -5.97 -11.83
C TYR A 193 -17.36 -6.75 -10.64
N PHE A 194 -16.67 -6.74 -9.49
CA PHE A 194 -17.14 -7.48 -8.33
C PHE A 194 -18.35 -6.84 -7.67
N ALA A 195 -18.46 -5.52 -7.66
CA ALA A 195 -19.63 -4.79 -7.22
C ALA A 195 -20.90 -5.24 -7.99
N ASP A 196 -20.79 -5.27 -9.32
CA ASP A 196 -21.87 -5.77 -10.18
C ASP A 196 -22.22 -7.23 -9.90
N LYS A 197 -21.21 -8.08 -9.71
CA LYS A 197 -21.37 -9.51 -9.42
C LYS A 197 -22.14 -9.79 -8.13
N ILE A 198 -21.96 -8.97 -7.11
CA ILE A 198 -22.65 -9.09 -5.81
C ILE A 198 -23.89 -8.20 -5.72
N HIS A 199 -24.24 -7.48 -6.79
CA HIS A 199 -25.37 -6.54 -6.85
C HIS A 199 -25.30 -5.43 -5.79
N GLU A 200 -24.10 -4.92 -5.54
CA GLU A 200 -23.85 -3.80 -4.63
C GLU A 200 -23.42 -2.55 -5.40
N ASP A 201 -23.81 -1.40 -4.87
CA ASP A 201 -23.32 -0.11 -5.35
C ASP A 201 -21.85 0.07 -4.96
N PRO A 202 -20.95 0.52 -5.86
CA PRO A 202 -19.55 0.81 -5.53
C PRO A 202 -19.35 1.69 -4.29
N GLU A 203 -20.26 2.64 -4.05
CA GLU A 203 -20.22 3.50 -2.86
C GLU A 203 -20.45 2.74 -1.54
N ASN A 204 -21.14 1.60 -1.59
CA ASN A 204 -21.41 0.75 -0.45
C ASN A 204 -20.32 -0.28 -0.17
N ILE A 205 -19.28 -0.31 -0.99
CA ILE A 205 -18.11 -1.17 -0.78
C ILE A 205 -16.98 -0.36 -0.12
N PHE A 206 -16.42 -0.90 0.95
CA PHE A 206 -15.24 -0.39 1.62
C PHE A 206 -14.05 -1.29 1.31
N SER A 207 -13.19 -0.84 0.40
CA SER A 207 -12.04 -1.59 -0.11
C SER A 207 -10.80 -1.32 0.74
N VAL A 208 -10.26 -2.36 1.36
CA VAL A 208 -9.05 -2.31 2.18
C VAL A 208 -7.93 -3.08 1.50
N SER A 209 -6.72 -2.54 1.54
CA SER A 209 -5.53 -3.20 1.01
C SER A 209 -4.51 -3.41 2.12
N ILE A 210 -3.94 -4.62 2.24
CA ILE A 210 -2.86 -4.92 3.18
C ILE A 210 -1.56 -5.09 2.40
N MET A 211 -0.66 -4.11 2.55
CA MET A 211 0.55 -3.97 1.73
C MET A 211 1.81 -3.83 2.59
N PRO A 212 2.97 -4.33 2.15
CA PRO A 212 4.22 -4.18 2.90
C PRO A 212 4.83 -2.78 2.78
N CYS A 213 4.24 -1.88 1.99
CA CYS A 213 4.82 -0.60 1.57
C CYS A 213 3.93 0.58 1.99
N ILE A 214 4.52 1.57 2.69
CA ILE A 214 3.78 2.77 3.12
C ILE A 214 3.50 3.74 1.96
N ALA A 215 4.26 3.69 0.86
CA ALA A 215 3.99 4.52 -0.31
C ALA A 215 2.63 4.18 -0.97
N LYS A 216 2.14 2.96 -0.79
CA LYS A 216 0.82 2.52 -1.25
C LYS A 216 -0.34 3.32 -0.64
N LYS A 217 -0.16 3.87 0.57
CA LYS A 217 -1.13 4.78 1.21
C LYS A 217 -1.32 6.10 0.46
N ALA A 218 -0.27 6.57 -0.19
CA ALA A 218 -0.35 7.80 -0.98
C ALA A 218 -0.86 7.54 -2.40
N GLU A 219 -0.63 6.34 -2.93
CA GLU A 219 -1.10 5.94 -4.25
C GLU A 219 -2.63 5.95 -4.33
N CYS A 220 -3.32 5.39 -3.34
CA CYS A 220 -4.78 5.35 -3.35
C CYS A 220 -5.45 6.74 -3.22
N ALA A 221 -4.70 7.77 -2.83
CA ALA A 221 -5.19 9.14 -2.76
C ALA A 221 -4.99 9.95 -4.06
N LEU A 222 -4.45 9.33 -5.11
CA LEU A 222 -4.27 9.99 -6.41
C LEU A 222 -5.63 10.11 -7.14
N PRO A 223 -5.94 11.26 -7.76
CA PRO A 223 -7.20 11.46 -8.47
C PRO A 223 -7.47 10.43 -9.59
N THR A 224 -6.41 9.86 -10.17
CA THR A 224 -6.50 8.84 -11.22
C THR A 224 -6.86 7.45 -10.70
N MET A 225 -6.93 7.26 -9.39
CA MET A 225 -7.27 5.98 -8.74
C MET A 225 -8.74 5.95 -8.28
N ASP A 226 -9.60 6.43 -9.14
CA ASP A 226 -11.06 6.44 -9.01
C ASP A 226 -11.63 5.98 -10.37
N SER A 227 -11.92 4.69 -10.50
CA SER A 227 -12.36 4.08 -11.75
C SER A 227 -13.87 4.19 -11.97
N THR A 228 -14.63 4.47 -10.92
CA THR A 228 -16.10 4.56 -10.95
C THR A 228 -16.61 6.00 -10.90
N GLY A 229 -15.76 6.96 -10.54
CA GLY A 229 -16.15 8.35 -10.29
C GLY A 229 -16.91 8.54 -8.96
N THR A 230 -16.97 7.48 -8.12
CA THR A 230 -17.68 7.51 -6.82
C THR A 230 -16.74 7.60 -5.62
N GLY A 231 -15.43 7.61 -5.87
CA GLY A 231 -14.40 7.67 -4.84
C GLY A 231 -13.24 6.70 -5.12
N PRO A 232 -12.26 6.62 -4.23
CA PRO A 232 -11.04 5.86 -4.49
C PRO A 232 -11.32 4.36 -4.69
N ASP A 233 -10.60 3.75 -5.64
CA ASP A 233 -10.66 2.30 -5.89
C ASP A 233 -10.24 1.48 -4.64
N VAL A 234 -9.34 2.05 -3.82
CA VAL A 234 -8.91 1.52 -2.53
C VAL A 234 -9.11 2.58 -1.47
N ASP A 235 -10.01 2.37 -0.52
CA ASP A 235 -10.35 3.35 0.52
C ASP A 235 -9.26 3.48 1.58
N VAL A 236 -8.64 2.36 1.98
CA VAL A 236 -7.63 2.32 3.06
C VAL A 236 -6.52 1.31 2.75
N VAL A 237 -5.29 1.69 3.08
CA VAL A 237 -4.13 0.80 3.03
C VAL A 237 -3.57 0.59 4.43
N LEU A 238 -3.56 -0.65 4.91
CA LEU A 238 -2.85 -1.07 6.10
C LEU A 238 -1.47 -1.62 5.72
N ASN A 239 -0.42 -1.20 6.41
CA ASN A 239 0.86 -1.90 6.29
C ASN A 239 0.87 -3.16 7.17
N THR A 240 1.86 -4.05 6.95
CA THR A 240 1.96 -5.33 7.67
C THR A 240 1.96 -5.15 9.20
N ARG A 241 2.59 -4.10 9.73
CA ARG A 241 2.61 -3.83 11.17
C ARG A 241 1.25 -3.40 11.69
N GLU A 242 0.58 -2.49 10.98
CA GLU A 242 -0.78 -2.06 11.33
C GLU A 242 -1.77 -3.21 11.30
N PHE A 243 -1.64 -4.10 10.30
CA PHE A 243 -2.44 -5.32 10.22
C PHE A 243 -2.22 -6.23 11.44
N VAL A 244 -0.96 -6.51 11.79
CA VAL A 244 -0.61 -7.31 12.97
C VAL A 244 -1.12 -6.66 14.27
N ASP A 245 -0.93 -5.34 14.41
CA ASP A 245 -1.43 -4.61 15.58
C ASP A 245 -2.95 -4.65 15.67
N TYR A 246 -3.62 -4.61 14.53
CA TYR A 246 -5.08 -4.75 14.47
C TYR A 246 -5.52 -6.14 14.91
N MET A 247 -4.89 -7.23 14.42
CA MET A 247 -5.16 -8.59 14.88
C MET A 247 -4.98 -8.71 16.41
N LYS A 248 -3.88 -8.17 16.96
CA LYS A 248 -3.61 -8.16 18.40
C LYS A 248 -4.68 -7.42 19.20
N SER A 249 -5.15 -6.28 18.68
CA SER A 249 -6.17 -5.47 19.36
C SER A 249 -7.55 -6.14 19.41
N LEU A 250 -7.82 -7.05 18.48
CA LEU A 250 -9.03 -7.88 18.47
C LEU A 250 -8.89 -9.16 19.32
N ASN A 251 -7.74 -9.39 19.96
CA ASN A 251 -7.43 -10.59 20.75
C ASN A 251 -7.67 -11.90 19.97
N ILE A 252 -7.36 -11.92 18.67
CA ILE A 252 -7.53 -13.10 17.83
C ILE A 252 -6.58 -14.19 18.30
N ASP A 253 -7.12 -15.38 18.62
CA ASP A 253 -6.31 -16.55 18.88
C ASP A 253 -5.67 -17.07 17.59
N VAL A 254 -4.40 -16.72 17.40
CA VAL A 254 -3.66 -17.09 16.19
C VAL A 254 -3.37 -18.58 16.08
N TYR A 255 -3.45 -19.33 17.18
CA TYR A 255 -3.24 -20.79 17.17
C TYR A 255 -4.52 -21.55 16.80
N GLY A 256 -5.69 -20.99 17.11
CA GLY A 256 -7.01 -21.52 16.79
C GLY A 256 -7.61 -21.01 15.48
N LEU A 257 -6.82 -20.40 14.60
CA LEU A 257 -7.31 -19.84 13.34
C LEU A 257 -7.95 -20.91 12.45
N PRO A 258 -9.17 -20.68 11.96
CA PRO A 258 -9.78 -21.56 10.95
C PRO A 258 -9.02 -21.43 9.62
N GLU A 259 -9.05 -22.48 8.84
CA GLU A 259 -8.59 -22.44 7.45
C GLU A 259 -9.77 -22.06 6.55
N ASP A 260 -9.60 -21.04 5.74
CA ASP A 260 -10.57 -20.55 4.77
C ASP A 260 -9.88 -20.24 3.45
N ARG A 261 -10.64 -20.02 2.39
CA ARG A 261 -10.09 -19.73 1.07
C ARG A 261 -10.23 -18.24 0.74
N PHE A 262 -9.31 -17.76 -0.08
CA PHE A 262 -9.49 -16.49 -0.74
C PHE A 262 -10.68 -16.56 -1.71
N ASP A 263 -11.45 -15.48 -1.76
CA ASP A 263 -12.50 -15.33 -2.76
C ASP A 263 -11.89 -15.10 -4.16
N SER A 264 -12.69 -15.36 -5.17
CA SER A 264 -12.36 -15.05 -6.57
C SER A 264 -13.30 -13.95 -7.07
N PRO A 265 -12.77 -12.86 -7.60
CA PRO A 265 -13.59 -11.81 -8.18
C PRO A 265 -14.38 -12.26 -9.41
#